data_ab0a9d4ddcfbe86ce67289cba0b0cfdd
#
_entry.id   ab0a9d4ddcfbe86ce67289cba0b0cfdd
#
_cell.length_a   1.000
_cell.length_b   1.000
_cell.length_c   1.000
_cell.angle_alpha   90.00
_cell.angle_beta   90.00
_cell.angle_gamma   90.00
#
_symmetry.space_group_name_H-M   'P 1'
#
loop_
_entity.id
_entity.type
_entity.pdbx_description
1 polymer ?
#
loop_
_entity_poly.entity_id
_entity_poly.type
_entity_poly.pdbx_seq_one_letter_code
_entity_poly.pdbx_strand_id
1 'polypeptide(L)'
;MTDFNKLQSVKRQFFAMRNGVLADYMRRNGSPYRIIFGLNLPQIVDIARQLGEDDELAEQLWANDTTRESRLLAPMLMSAAQLTSDHLMEMAETISDVEVADNFVHRAVRRSGDVDRLLTRLGGSERAIERYMALRLVYSRVESDFARALTMAEAELQRDEPLTRSLAAMVKADAEWYAEEN
;
A
#
# COMPACT_ATOMS: atom_id res chain seq x y z
N MET A 1 -28.47 -11.95 0.92
CA MET A 1 -27.84 -11.82 -0.42
C MET A 1 -26.53 -12.57 -0.34
N THR A 2 -26.31 -13.59 -1.12
CA THR A 2 -25.13 -14.46 -1.02
C THR A 2 -23.85 -13.72 -1.36
N ASP A 3 -22.78 -13.95 -0.60
CA ASP A 3 -21.46 -13.29 -0.69
C ASP A 3 -20.84 -13.30 -2.09
N PHE A 4 -21.12 -14.32 -2.87
CA PHE A 4 -20.77 -14.42 -4.29
C PHE A 4 -21.27 -13.24 -5.14
N ASN A 5 -22.27 -12.51 -4.66
CA ASN A 5 -22.87 -11.38 -5.37
C ASN A 5 -22.11 -10.05 -5.15
N LYS A 6 -21.46 -9.84 -3.99
CA LYS A 6 -20.74 -8.57 -3.68
C LYS A 6 -19.49 -8.41 -4.56
N LEU A 7 -18.61 -9.40 -4.60
CA LEU A 7 -17.40 -9.36 -5.43
C LEU A 7 -17.74 -9.19 -6.92
N GLN A 8 -18.76 -9.89 -7.42
CA GLN A 8 -19.22 -9.74 -8.80
C GLN A 8 -19.80 -8.34 -9.07
N SER A 9 -20.52 -7.79 -8.10
CA SER A 9 -21.04 -6.41 -8.20
C SER A 9 -19.92 -5.39 -8.31
N VAL A 10 -18.88 -5.50 -7.48
CA VAL A 10 -17.70 -4.64 -7.53
C VAL A 10 -16.97 -4.78 -8.87
N LYS A 11 -16.76 -5.99 -9.36
CA LYS A 11 -16.13 -6.21 -10.68
C LYS A 11 -16.94 -5.59 -11.83
N ARG A 12 -18.28 -5.65 -11.77
CA ARG A 12 -19.15 -4.96 -12.75
C ARG A 12 -18.99 -3.45 -12.65
N GLN A 13 -18.84 -2.90 -11.46
CA GLN A 13 -18.61 -1.47 -11.26
C GLN A 13 -17.24 -1.06 -11.84
N PHE A 14 -16.18 -1.82 -11.61
CA PHE A 14 -14.87 -1.59 -12.26
C PHE A 14 -14.99 -1.58 -13.78
N PHE A 15 -15.73 -2.56 -14.33
CA PHE A 15 -15.95 -2.65 -15.77
C PHE A 15 -16.74 -1.47 -16.32
N ALA A 16 -17.79 -1.01 -15.62
CA ALA A 16 -18.60 0.13 -16.03
C ALA A 16 -17.80 1.45 -16.05
N MET A 17 -16.82 1.59 -15.13
CA MET A 17 -15.99 2.80 -14.99
C MET A 17 -14.63 2.69 -15.71
N ARG A 18 -14.40 1.62 -16.50
CA ARG A 18 -13.11 1.34 -17.11
C ARG A 18 -12.63 2.47 -18.03
N ASN A 19 -11.31 2.68 -18.00
CA ASN A 19 -10.60 3.58 -18.90
C ASN A 19 -9.49 2.80 -19.66
N GLY A 20 -9.77 2.43 -20.89
CA GLY A 20 -8.85 1.64 -21.72
C GLY A 20 -7.54 2.36 -21.99
N VAL A 21 -7.55 3.68 -22.17
CA VAL A 21 -6.34 4.47 -22.41
C VAL A 21 -5.39 4.41 -21.22
N LEU A 22 -5.94 4.59 -19.99
CA LEU A 22 -5.16 4.52 -18.77
C LEU A 22 -4.67 3.08 -18.51
N ALA A 23 -5.52 2.08 -18.75
CA ALA A 23 -5.12 0.67 -18.63
C ALA A 23 -3.97 0.30 -19.56
N ASP A 24 -4.01 0.76 -20.81
CA ASP A 24 -2.94 0.53 -21.79
C ASP A 24 -1.65 1.27 -21.43
N TYR A 25 -1.77 2.49 -20.90
CA TYR A 25 -0.63 3.23 -20.35
C TYR A 25 0.05 2.44 -19.21
N MET A 26 -0.72 1.95 -18.25
CA MET A 26 -0.20 1.16 -17.12
C MET A 26 0.51 -0.11 -17.59
N ARG A 27 -0.06 -0.85 -18.56
CA ARG A 27 0.57 -2.05 -19.12
C ARG A 27 1.91 -1.75 -19.80
N ARG A 28 1.98 -0.67 -20.58
CA ARG A 28 3.22 -0.25 -21.25
C ARG A 28 4.31 0.19 -20.26
N ASN A 29 3.91 0.67 -19.09
CA ASN A 29 4.81 1.07 -18.01
C ASN A 29 5.09 -0.04 -16.99
N GLY A 30 4.83 -1.30 -17.35
CA GLY A 30 5.29 -2.45 -16.57
C GLY A 30 4.41 -2.84 -15.39
N SER A 31 3.12 -2.43 -15.36
CA SER A 31 2.20 -2.92 -14.34
C SER A 31 2.14 -4.45 -14.33
N PRO A 32 2.29 -5.13 -13.17
CA PRO A 32 2.36 -6.59 -13.11
C PRO A 32 0.99 -7.27 -13.26
N TYR A 33 -0.10 -6.50 -13.25
CA TYR A 33 -1.45 -7.05 -13.23
C TYR A 33 -1.95 -7.51 -14.60
N ARG A 34 -2.50 -8.72 -14.64
CA ARG A 34 -3.12 -9.27 -15.86
C ARG A 34 -4.40 -8.52 -16.23
N ILE A 35 -5.19 -8.10 -15.22
CA ILE A 35 -6.43 -7.36 -15.38
C ILE A 35 -6.26 -5.96 -14.82
N ILE A 36 -6.45 -4.95 -15.68
CA ILE A 36 -6.41 -3.54 -15.36
C ILE A 36 -7.63 -2.89 -16.01
N PHE A 37 -8.52 -2.35 -15.20
CA PHE A 37 -9.68 -1.59 -15.70
C PHE A 37 -9.32 -0.13 -15.98
N GLY A 38 -8.24 0.38 -15.37
CA GLY A 38 -7.75 1.75 -15.57
C GLY A 38 -8.53 2.78 -14.77
N LEU A 39 -9.08 2.41 -13.61
CA LEU A 39 -9.65 3.37 -12.68
C LEU A 39 -8.53 4.19 -12.03
N ASN A 40 -8.78 5.49 -11.84
CA ASN A 40 -7.92 6.31 -11.01
C ASN A 40 -8.22 6.10 -9.50
N LEU A 41 -7.29 6.52 -8.64
CA LEU A 41 -7.43 6.31 -7.20
C LEU A 41 -8.67 7.00 -6.60
N PRO A 42 -9.06 8.24 -6.98
CA PRO A 42 -10.32 8.83 -6.52
C PRO A 42 -11.55 7.99 -6.82
N GLN A 43 -11.66 7.38 -8.00
CA GLN A 43 -12.77 6.48 -8.34
C GLN A 43 -12.82 5.25 -7.42
N ILE A 44 -11.65 4.66 -7.10
CA ILE A 44 -11.56 3.52 -6.18
C ILE A 44 -11.96 3.94 -4.76
N VAL A 45 -11.54 5.13 -4.31
CA VAL A 45 -11.94 5.71 -3.01
C VAL A 45 -13.45 5.93 -2.94
N ASP A 46 -14.07 6.40 -4.01
CA ASP A 46 -15.53 6.61 -4.05
C ASP A 46 -16.28 5.28 -3.97
N ILE A 47 -15.78 4.23 -4.62
CA ILE A 47 -16.33 2.86 -4.48
C ILE A 47 -16.19 2.39 -3.02
N ALA A 48 -15.01 2.56 -2.40
CA ALA A 48 -14.80 2.19 -1.01
C ALA A 48 -15.76 2.89 -0.06
N ARG A 49 -16.01 4.20 -0.25
CA ARG A 49 -16.96 4.97 0.56
C ARG A 49 -18.39 4.46 0.44
N GLN A 50 -18.81 4.02 -0.74
CA GLN A 50 -20.14 3.47 -0.98
C GLN A 50 -20.34 2.10 -0.32
N LEU A 51 -19.27 1.29 -0.28
CA LEU A 51 -19.30 -0.06 0.29
C LEU A 51 -19.19 -0.04 1.84
N GLY A 52 -18.40 0.89 2.39
CA GLY A 52 -18.06 0.89 3.81
C GLY A 52 -17.08 -0.24 4.18
N GLU A 53 -16.94 -0.48 5.49
CA GLU A 53 -16.12 -1.59 5.98
C GLU A 53 -16.80 -2.93 5.69
N ASP A 54 -16.03 -3.86 5.10
CA ASP A 54 -16.49 -5.22 4.78
C ASP A 54 -15.26 -6.14 4.70
N ASP A 55 -14.92 -6.78 5.80
CA ASP A 55 -13.72 -7.60 5.95
C ASP A 55 -13.74 -8.81 4.99
N GLU A 56 -14.88 -9.45 4.83
CA GLU A 56 -14.99 -10.61 3.94
C GLU A 56 -14.77 -10.22 2.47
N LEU A 57 -15.36 -9.10 2.06
CA LEU A 57 -15.14 -8.58 0.71
C LEU A 57 -13.69 -8.10 0.53
N ALA A 58 -13.06 -7.52 1.55
CA ALA A 58 -11.66 -7.12 1.53
C ALA A 58 -10.75 -8.33 1.28
N GLU A 59 -10.96 -9.43 1.99
CA GLU A 59 -10.24 -10.70 1.79
C GLU A 59 -10.41 -11.26 0.36
N GLN A 60 -11.65 -11.30 -0.12
CA GLN A 60 -11.95 -11.77 -1.48
C GLN A 60 -11.30 -10.91 -2.56
N LEU A 61 -11.28 -9.59 -2.37
CA LEU A 61 -10.62 -8.65 -3.28
C LEU A 61 -9.09 -8.79 -3.21
N TRP A 62 -8.53 -8.97 -2.00
CA TRP A 62 -7.09 -9.16 -1.84
C TRP A 62 -6.61 -10.45 -2.48
N ALA A 63 -7.35 -11.54 -2.32
CA ALA A 63 -7.08 -12.83 -2.95
C ALA A 63 -7.19 -12.78 -4.50
N ASN A 64 -7.89 -11.78 -5.05
CA ASN A 64 -7.96 -11.56 -6.49
C ASN A 64 -6.72 -10.78 -7.00
N ASP A 65 -5.55 -11.37 -6.82
CA ASP A 65 -4.23 -10.80 -7.04
C ASP A 65 -3.89 -10.46 -8.49
N THR A 66 -4.63 -10.99 -9.44
CA THR A 66 -4.46 -10.70 -10.87
C THR A 66 -5.10 -9.38 -11.32
N THR A 67 -5.92 -8.75 -10.46
CA THR A 67 -6.65 -7.52 -10.77
C THR A 67 -6.15 -6.34 -9.94
N ARG A 68 -5.61 -5.31 -10.62
CA ARG A 68 -5.05 -4.11 -9.97
C ARG A 68 -6.05 -3.41 -9.04
N GLU A 69 -7.25 -3.13 -9.53
CA GLU A 69 -8.27 -2.40 -8.78
C GLU A 69 -8.74 -3.16 -7.54
N SER A 70 -8.76 -4.50 -7.58
CA SER A 70 -9.05 -5.33 -6.42
C SER A 70 -8.00 -5.15 -5.32
N ARG A 71 -6.72 -5.18 -5.67
CA ARG A 71 -5.62 -4.97 -4.73
C ARG A 71 -5.61 -3.55 -4.12
N LEU A 72 -6.03 -2.55 -4.88
CA LEU A 72 -6.14 -1.18 -4.39
C LEU A 72 -7.37 -0.96 -3.51
N LEU A 73 -8.50 -1.60 -3.81
CA LEU A 73 -9.75 -1.43 -3.06
C LEU A 73 -9.72 -2.16 -1.72
N ALA A 74 -9.18 -3.39 -1.67
CA ALA A 74 -9.21 -4.25 -0.49
C ALA A 74 -8.77 -3.56 0.82
N PRO A 75 -7.60 -2.87 0.89
CA PRO A 75 -7.15 -2.22 2.13
C PRO A 75 -8.06 -1.10 2.63
N MET A 76 -8.92 -0.56 1.75
CA MET A 76 -9.85 0.51 2.09
C MET A 76 -11.11 0.02 2.80
N LEU A 77 -11.42 -1.29 2.68
CA LEU A 77 -12.62 -1.91 3.26
C LEU A 77 -12.33 -2.60 4.60
N MET A 78 -11.08 -2.72 5.01
CA MET A 78 -10.67 -3.42 6.23
C MET A 78 -11.11 -2.66 7.48
N SER A 79 -11.77 -3.35 8.40
CA SER A 79 -12.08 -2.86 9.74
C SER A 79 -10.83 -2.85 10.64
N ALA A 80 -10.93 -2.19 11.80
CA ALA A 80 -9.85 -2.18 12.78
C ALA A 80 -9.46 -3.59 13.27
N ALA A 81 -10.38 -4.55 13.25
CA ALA A 81 -10.13 -5.93 13.66
C ALA A 81 -9.13 -6.66 12.74
N GLN A 82 -9.09 -6.30 11.46
CA GLN A 82 -8.16 -6.87 10.47
C GLN A 82 -6.76 -6.24 10.49
N LEU A 83 -6.58 -5.09 11.16
CA LEU A 83 -5.34 -4.33 11.12
C LEU A 83 -4.30 -4.82 12.12
N THR A 84 -4.24 -6.13 12.38
CA THR A 84 -3.21 -6.75 13.22
C THR A 84 -1.87 -6.82 12.49
N SER A 85 -0.76 -6.74 13.23
CA SER A 85 0.57 -6.76 12.61
C SER A 85 0.85 -8.05 11.86
N ASP A 86 0.36 -9.20 12.32
CA ASP A 86 0.59 -10.48 11.67
C ASP A 86 -0.18 -10.59 10.36
N HIS A 87 -1.47 -10.23 10.35
CA HIS A 87 -2.27 -10.22 9.13
C HIS A 87 -1.73 -9.22 8.08
N LEU A 88 -1.33 -8.02 8.50
CA LEU A 88 -0.75 -7.03 7.60
C LEU A 88 0.60 -7.48 7.01
N MET A 89 1.40 -8.26 7.76
CA MET A 89 2.63 -8.83 7.22
C MET A 89 2.34 -9.93 6.19
N GLU A 90 1.37 -10.82 6.44
CA GLU A 90 0.93 -11.82 5.45
C GLU A 90 0.47 -11.16 4.14
N MET A 91 -0.28 -10.06 4.26
CA MET A 91 -0.67 -9.27 3.08
C MET A 91 0.55 -8.64 2.38
N ALA A 92 1.48 -8.06 3.13
CA ALA A 92 2.69 -7.41 2.61
C ALA A 92 3.56 -8.36 1.79
N GLU A 93 3.69 -9.63 2.22
CA GLU A 93 4.43 -10.67 1.50
C GLU A 93 3.92 -10.91 0.06
N THR A 94 2.68 -10.58 -0.22
CA THR A 94 2.08 -10.76 -1.55
C THR A 94 2.18 -9.52 -2.45
N ILE A 95 2.71 -8.40 -1.96
CA ILE A 95 2.86 -7.16 -2.72
C ILE A 95 4.12 -7.20 -3.58
N SER A 96 4.00 -6.80 -4.83
CA SER A 96 5.09 -6.81 -5.82
C SER A 96 5.29 -5.47 -6.54
N ASP A 97 4.45 -4.47 -6.32
CA ASP A 97 4.54 -3.16 -6.97
C ASP A 97 4.31 -1.99 -6.00
N VAL A 98 4.89 -0.84 -6.35
CA VAL A 98 4.90 0.35 -5.48
C VAL A 98 3.53 1.01 -5.36
N GLU A 99 2.66 0.94 -6.36
CA GLU A 99 1.33 1.56 -6.30
C GLU A 99 0.47 0.89 -5.22
N VAL A 100 0.45 -0.44 -5.21
CA VAL A 100 -0.25 -1.20 -4.17
C VAL A 100 0.43 -1.05 -2.82
N ALA A 101 1.78 -1.03 -2.77
CA ALA A 101 2.54 -0.79 -1.55
C ALA A 101 2.18 0.57 -0.90
N ASP A 102 2.17 1.65 -1.68
CA ASP A 102 1.81 2.99 -1.21
C ASP A 102 0.37 3.04 -0.68
N ASN A 103 -0.56 2.50 -1.45
CA ASN A 103 -1.97 2.45 -1.07
C ASN A 103 -2.19 1.59 0.19
N PHE A 104 -1.53 0.44 0.27
CA PHE A 104 -1.60 -0.47 1.43
C PHE A 104 -1.07 0.20 2.69
N VAL A 105 0.11 0.83 2.64
CA VAL A 105 0.65 1.59 3.78
C VAL A 105 -0.30 2.69 4.21
N HIS A 106 -0.81 3.47 3.26
CA HIS A 106 -1.69 4.60 3.56
C HIS A 106 -3.06 4.18 4.10
N ARG A 107 -3.64 3.08 3.61
CA ARG A 107 -5.03 2.68 3.92
C ARG A 107 -5.14 1.65 5.04
N ALA A 108 -4.13 0.82 5.27
CA ALA A 108 -4.14 -0.23 6.27
C ALA A 108 -3.03 -0.07 7.31
N VAL A 109 -1.75 -0.10 6.90
CA VAL A 109 -0.62 -0.19 7.84
C VAL A 109 -0.57 0.98 8.82
N ARG A 110 -0.80 2.22 8.36
CA ARG A 110 -0.84 3.42 9.22
C ARG A 110 -1.96 3.42 10.26
N ARG A 111 -3.00 2.65 10.03
CA ARG A 111 -4.17 2.53 10.93
C ARG A 111 -4.00 1.42 11.98
N SER A 112 -2.95 0.60 11.87
CA SER A 112 -2.66 -0.45 12.84
C SER A 112 -2.33 0.12 14.21
N GLY A 113 -2.72 -0.59 15.27
CA GLY A 113 -2.26 -0.31 16.64
C GLY A 113 -0.79 -0.67 16.89
N ASP A 114 -0.18 -1.45 16.00
CA ASP A 114 1.17 -2.03 16.15
C ASP A 114 2.19 -1.46 15.14
N VAL A 115 2.12 -0.16 14.85
CA VAL A 115 2.97 0.49 13.84
C VAL A 115 4.47 0.25 14.09
N ASP A 116 4.93 0.28 15.34
CA ASP A 116 6.35 0.09 15.67
C ASP A 116 6.84 -1.34 15.38
N ARG A 117 6.00 -2.34 15.62
CA ARG A 117 6.27 -3.72 15.26
C ARG A 117 6.33 -3.90 13.73
N LEU A 118 5.41 -3.26 13.01
CA LEU A 118 5.39 -3.27 11.56
C LEU A 118 6.62 -2.58 10.97
N LEU A 119 7.02 -1.42 11.48
CA LEU A 119 8.26 -0.75 11.06
C LEU A 119 9.48 -1.66 11.22
N THR A 120 9.58 -2.35 12.36
CA THR A 120 10.70 -3.27 12.62
C THR A 120 10.69 -4.47 11.67
N ARG A 121 9.53 -5.10 11.46
CA ARG A 121 9.43 -6.29 10.58
C ARG A 121 9.66 -5.94 9.12
N LEU A 122 8.99 -4.91 8.61
CA LEU A 122 9.13 -4.46 7.22
C LEU A 122 10.55 -3.93 6.94
N GLY A 123 11.11 -3.14 7.85
CA GLY A 123 12.45 -2.55 7.69
C GLY A 123 13.58 -3.59 7.76
N GLY A 124 13.37 -4.69 8.49
CA GLY A 124 14.32 -5.81 8.60
C GLY A 124 14.22 -6.84 7.48
N SER A 125 13.30 -6.67 6.52
CA SER A 125 13.07 -7.65 5.47
C SER A 125 14.19 -7.68 4.43
N GLU A 126 14.45 -8.87 3.86
CA GLU A 126 15.31 -9.03 2.68
C GLU A 126 14.63 -8.52 1.39
N ARG A 127 13.29 -8.41 1.36
CA ARG A 127 12.54 -7.93 0.21
C ARG A 127 12.55 -6.41 0.12
N ALA A 128 13.07 -5.87 -0.97
CA ALA A 128 13.14 -4.42 -1.20
C ALA A 128 11.78 -3.72 -1.12
N ILE A 129 10.70 -4.37 -1.60
CA ILE A 129 9.35 -3.79 -1.55
C ILE A 129 8.81 -3.67 -0.12
N GLU A 130 9.18 -4.56 0.79
CA GLU A 130 8.80 -4.45 2.20
C GLU A 130 9.57 -3.33 2.90
N ARG A 131 10.86 -3.19 2.63
CA ARG A 131 11.66 -2.05 3.11
C ARG A 131 11.16 -0.72 2.53
N TYR A 132 10.71 -0.72 1.26
CA TYR A 132 10.01 0.43 0.68
C TYR A 132 8.77 0.80 1.50
N MET A 133 7.93 -0.18 1.87
CA MET A 133 6.76 0.06 2.72
C MET A 133 7.16 0.59 4.11
N ALA A 134 8.26 0.11 4.70
CA ALA A 134 8.78 0.63 5.96
C ALA A 134 9.19 2.11 5.84
N LEU A 135 9.88 2.48 4.77
CA LEU A 135 10.23 3.87 4.49
C LEU A 135 8.99 4.76 4.31
N ARG A 136 7.98 4.29 3.57
CA ARG A 136 6.71 5.02 3.42
C ARG A 136 6.00 5.19 4.75
N LEU A 137 6.03 4.19 5.60
CA LEU A 137 5.41 4.21 6.93
C LEU A 137 6.12 5.20 7.86
N VAL A 138 7.47 5.12 7.99
CA VAL A 138 8.23 6.04 8.83
C VAL A 138 8.17 7.48 8.30
N TYR A 139 8.19 7.66 6.97
CA TYR A 139 8.02 8.96 6.35
C TYR A 139 6.69 9.64 6.73
N SER A 140 5.63 8.86 6.86
CA SER A 140 4.33 9.39 7.30
C SER A 140 4.31 9.92 8.73
N ARG A 141 5.40 9.70 9.48
CA ARG A 141 5.59 10.09 10.89
C ARG A 141 6.88 10.92 11.06
N VAL A 142 7.51 11.36 9.98
CA VAL A 142 8.84 11.99 10.01
C VAL A 142 8.90 13.18 10.97
N GLU A 143 7.88 13.99 11.05
CA GLU A 143 7.78 15.13 11.97
C GLU A 143 7.88 14.72 13.45
N SER A 144 7.24 13.60 13.83
CA SER A 144 7.19 13.14 15.22
C SER A 144 8.27 12.10 15.57
N ASP A 145 8.90 11.48 14.57
CA ASP A 145 9.87 10.38 14.75
C ASP A 145 11.06 10.51 13.77
N PHE A 146 11.57 11.74 13.65
CA PHE A 146 12.64 12.05 12.69
C PHE A 146 13.95 11.28 12.96
N ALA A 147 14.28 11.01 14.22
CA ALA A 147 15.47 10.26 14.57
C ALA A 147 15.43 8.81 14.04
N ARG A 148 14.29 8.15 14.14
CA ARG A 148 14.08 6.82 13.58
C ARG A 148 14.05 6.86 12.05
N ALA A 149 13.37 7.86 11.47
CA ALA A 149 13.33 8.06 10.03
C ALA A 149 14.73 8.24 9.44
N LEU A 150 15.57 9.05 10.06
CA LEU A 150 16.96 9.25 9.68
C LEU A 150 17.76 7.94 9.73
N THR A 151 17.70 7.23 10.85
CA THR A 151 18.39 5.94 11.02
C THR A 151 17.98 4.92 9.94
N MET A 152 16.68 4.79 9.67
CA MET A 152 16.18 3.86 8.66
C MET A 152 16.58 4.26 7.25
N ALA A 153 16.51 5.55 6.93
CA ALA A 153 16.90 6.07 5.62
C ALA A 153 18.39 5.89 5.34
N GLU A 154 19.26 6.17 6.31
CA GLU A 154 20.70 5.97 6.18
C GLU A 154 21.08 4.50 6.00
N ALA A 155 20.46 3.61 6.77
CA ALA A 155 20.69 2.17 6.63
C ALA A 155 20.27 1.66 5.24
N GLU A 156 19.15 2.16 4.69
CA GLU A 156 18.70 1.76 3.36
C GLU A 156 19.54 2.37 2.24
N LEU A 157 20.04 3.60 2.39
CA LEU A 157 20.96 4.21 1.42
C LEU A 157 22.28 3.44 1.31
N GLN A 158 22.76 2.83 2.41
CA GLN A 158 23.95 1.97 2.38
C GLN A 158 23.74 0.66 1.60
N ARG A 159 22.50 0.18 1.47
CA ARG A 159 22.17 -1.01 0.66
C ARG A 159 22.21 -0.75 -0.83
N ASP A 160 22.14 0.51 -1.25
CA ASP A 160 22.15 0.96 -2.65
C ASP A 160 21.08 0.28 -3.54
N GLU A 161 19.92 0.00 -2.95
CA GLU A 161 18.81 -0.69 -3.61
C GLU A 161 18.04 0.29 -4.54
N PRO A 162 17.97 0.02 -5.85
CA PRO A 162 17.33 0.94 -6.81
C PRO A 162 15.89 1.31 -6.47
N LEU A 163 15.10 0.36 -5.95
CA LEU A 163 13.70 0.56 -5.63
C LEU A 163 13.49 1.57 -4.49
N THR A 164 14.36 1.57 -3.51
CA THR A 164 14.20 2.35 -2.27
C THR A 164 15.04 3.62 -2.23
N ARG A 165 16.09 3.71 -3.06
CA ARG A 165 17.10 4.78 -3.02
C ARG A 165 16.51 6.20 -3.02
N SER A 166 15.62 6.49 -3.98
CA SER A 166 15.03 7.83 -4.10
C SER A 166 14.14 8.18 -2.90
N LEU A 167 13.38 7.20 -2.41
CA LEU A 167 12.54 7.39 -1.24
C LEU A 167 13.39 7.56 0.03
N ALA A 168 14.44 6.75 0.21
CA ALA A 168 15.33 6.86 1.34
C ALA A 168 16.06 8.23 1.37
N ALA A 169 16.51 8.74 0.23
CA ALA A 169 17.10 10.06 0.13
C ALA A 169 16.12 11.17 0.53
N MET A 170 14.85 11.07 0.11
CA MET A 170 13.80 12.02 0.48
C MET A 170 13.50 11.95 1.99
N VAL A 171 13.33 10.74 2.54
CA VAL A 171 13.10 10.55 3.99
C VAL A 171 14.23 11.13 4.80
N LYS A 172 15.50 10.91 4.38
CA LYS A 172 16.67 11.45 5.05
C LYS A 172 16.64 12.97 5.07
N ALA A 173 16.44 13.62 3.92
CA ALA A 173 16.46 15.08 3.81
C ALA A 173 15.38 15.74 4.71
N ASP A 174 14.17 15.19 4.71
CA ASP A 174 13.10 15.71 5.56
C ASP A 174 13.36 15.44 7.06
N ALA A 175 13.94 14.27 7.40
CA ALA A 175 14.29 13.95 8.79
C ALA A 175 15.40 14.85 9.32
N GLU A 176 16.42 15.18 8.51
CA GLU A 176 17.48 16.14 8.85
C GLU A 176 16.89 17.54 9.09
N TRP A 177 15.98 17.98 8.22
CA TRP A 177 15.32 19.28 8.40
C TRP A 177 14.54 19.36 9.74
N TYR A 178 13.76 18.32 10.08
CA TYR A 178 13.05 18.29 11.37
C TYR A 178 14.00 18.19 12.57
N ALA A 179 15.16 17.57 12.41
CA ALA A 179 16.19 17.51 13.47
C ALA A 179 16.85 18.88 13.75
N GLU A 180 16.93 19.76 12.75
CA GLU A 180 17.50 21.10 12.90
C GLU A 180 16.49 22.11 13.49
N GLU A 181 15.19 21.87 13.30
CA GLU A 181 14.12 22.75 13.76
C GLU A 181 13.67 22.48 15.23
N ASN A 182 14.07 21.34 15.85
CA ASN A 182 13.71 20.91 17.21
C ASN A 182 14.91 20.81 18.14
#